data_f66051d35e4cdd9f74ae8f9a26143025
#
_entry.id   f66051d35e4cdd9f74ae8f9a26143025
#
_cell.length_a   1.000
_cell.length_b   1.000
_cell.length_c   1.000
_cell.angle_alpha   90.00
_cell.angle_beta   90.00
_cell.angle_gamma   90.00
#
_symmetry.space_group_name_H-M   'P 1'
#
loop_
_entity.id
_entity.type
_entity.pdbx_description
1 polymer ?
#
loop_
_entity_poly.entity_id
_entity_poly.type
_entity_poly.pdbx_seq_one_letter_code
_entity_poly.pdbx_strand_id
1 'polypeptide(L)'
;DSNNELIIRELMPIYEKTGIKERPEIWVVMGLFNIASKVQEIIQNCKKELLIALPQGAENIVDIIQATLRTLSEKGVKIAVLVSDDTSKETILTISRVAEVRVKNNMFGGGVIGDINQVMILLGNGRNEKGNVEPIAIWANHIGLTGFAKEYFSYLWSDASSK
;
A
#
# COMPACT_ATOMS: atom_id res chain seq x y z
N ASP A 1 -17.19 -28.93 3.55
CA ASP A 1 -16.03 -29.72 3.87
C ASP A 1 -15.57 -29.41 5.29
N SER A 2 -15.37 -30.46 6.10
CA SER A 2 -15.02 -30.34 7.52
C SER A 2 -13.68 -29.60 7.75
N ASN A 3 -12.71 -29.73 6.83
CA ASN A 3 -11.43 -29.04 6.94
C ASN A 3 -11.57 -27.52 6.76
N ASN A 4 -12.44 -27.09 5.87
CA ASN A 4 -12.70 -25.66 5.66
C ASN A 4 -13.42 -25.04 6.86
N GLU A 5 -14.34 -25.77 7.47
CA GLU A 5 -15.04 -25.31 8.67
C GLU A 5 -14.10 -25.15 9.86
N LEU A 6 -13.15 -26.08 10.05
CA LEU A 6 -12.15 -25.99 11.11
C LEU A 6 -11.23 -24.77 10.93
N ILE A 7 -10.78 -24.51 9.71
CA ILE A 7 -9.94 -23.34 9.40
C ILE A 7 -10.69 -22.05 9.71
N ILE A 8 -11.95 -21.94 9.30
CA ILE A 8 -12.77 -20.76 9.56
C ILE A 8 -12.93 -20.54 11.07
N ARG A 9 -13.19 -21.58 11.84
CA ARG A 9 -13.36 -21.48 13.30
C ARG A 9 -12.08 -21.01 13.99
N GLU A 10 -10.92 -21.44 13.54
CA GLU A 10 -9.64 -21.05 14.11
C GLU A 10 -9.28 -19.60 13.82
N LEU A 11 -9.67 -19.08 12.65
CA LEU A 11 -9.37 -17.71 12.23
C LEU A 11 -10.33 -16.67 12.82
N MET A 12 -11.59 -17.03 13.05
CA MET A 12 -12.60 -16.10 13.55
C MET A 12 -12.21 -15.42 14.88
N PRO A 13 -11.63 -16.11 15.87
CA PRO A 13 -11.25 -15.46 17.12
C PRO A 13 -10.24 -14.34 16.96
N ILE A 14 -9.40 -14.39 15.92
CA ILE A 14 -8.41 -13.33 15.65
C ILE A 14 -9.13 -12.03 15.27
N TYR A 15 -10.16 -12.10 14.43
CA TYR A 15 -10.95 -10.94 14.04
C TYR A 15 -11.74 -10.38 15.21
N GLU A 16 -12.31 -11.23 16.04
CA GLU A 16 -13.04 -10.79 17.22
C GLU A 16 -12.16 -10.06 18.21
N LYS A 17 -10.93 -10.53 18.43
CA LYS A 17 -9.97 -9.89 19.32
C LYS A 17 -9.53 -8.50 18.86
N THR A 18 -9.45 -8.29 17.56
CA THR A 18 -9.06 -7.00 17.00
C THR A 18 -10.23 -6.04 16.86
N GLY A 19 -11.46 -6.50 17.09
CA GLY A 19 -12.66 -5.69 16.96
C GLY A 19 -13.08 -5.43 15.52
N ILE A 20 -12.43 -6.08 14.56
CA ILE A 20 -12.76 -5.93 13.14
C ILE A 20 -13.76 -7.00 12.76
N LYS A 21 -14.95 -6.57 12.36
CA LYS A 21 -16.05 -7.44 11.99
C LYS A 21 -16.23 -7.59 10.49
N GLU A 22 -15.45 -6.87 9.71
CA GLU A 22 -15.53 -6.90 8.25
C GLU A 22 -14.99 -8.22 7.71
N ARG A 23 -15.60 -8.67 6.64
CA ARG A 23 -15.18 -9.86 5.93
C ARG A 23 -13.83 -9.62 5.26
N PRO A 24 -12.85 -10.52 5.39
CA PRO A 24 -11.61 -10.37 4.63
C PRO A 24 -11.87 -10.49 3.15
N GLU A 25 -11.22 -9.61 2.37
CA GLU A 25 -11.31 -9.61 0.92
C GLU A 25 -9.91 -9.55 0.32
N ILE A 26 -9.69 -10.31 -0.74
CA ILE A 26 -8.44 -10.27 -1.51
C ILE A 26 -8.82 -10.25 -2.98
N TRP A 27 -8.34 -9.23 -3.71
CA TRP A 27 -8.66 -9.03 -5.11
C TRP A 27 -7.41 -8.76 -5.92
N VAL A 28 -7.40 -9.28 -7.14
CA VAL A 28 -6.41 -8.87 -8.14
C VAL A 28 -6.94 -7.65 -8.87
N VAL A 29 -6.10 -6.63 -8.97
CA VAL A 29 -6.41 -5.36 -9.65
C VAL A 29 -5.49 -5.21 -10.84
N MET A 30 -6.04 -5.00 -12.01
CA MET A 30 -5.27 -4.89 -13.24
C MET A 30 -5.51 -3.54 -13.93
N GLY A 31 -4.44 -2.94 -14.44
CA GLY A 31 -4.47 -1.68 -15.16
C GLY A 31 -4.18 -0.48 -14.27
N LEU A 32 -3.45 0.48 -14.84
CA LEU A 32 -3.00 1.66 -14.09
C LEU A 32 -4.17 2.46 -13.50
N PHE A 33 -5.22 2.66 -14.26
CA PHE A 33 -6.39 3.41 -13.79
C PHE A 33 -7.05 2.73 -12.59
N ASN A 34 -7.25 1.42 -12.67
CA ASN A 34 -7.88 0.66 -11.59
C ASN A 34 -7.02 0.65 -10.34
N ILE A 35 -5.70 0.50 -10.51
CA ILE A 35 -4.74 0.53 -9.40
C ILE A 35 -4.76 1.92 -8.74
N ALA A 36 -4.68 2.98 -9.54
CA ALA A 36 -4.71 4.36 -9.02
C ALA A 36 -6.00 4.67 -8.27
N SER A 37 -7.14 4.22 -8.79
CA SER A 37 -8.43 4.40 -8.13
C SER A 37 -8.49 3.70 -6.78
N LYS A 38 -7.96 2.48 -6.70
CA LYS A 38 -7.94 1.73 -5.44
C LYS A 38 -6.97 2.35 -4.44
N VAL A 39 -5.83 2.83 -4.91
CA VAL A 39 -4.87 3.55 -4.06
C VAL A 39 -5.54 4.79 -3.46
N GLN A 40 -6.23 5.59 -4.26
CA GLN A 40 -6.97 6.76 -3.77
C GLN A 40 -8.01 6.37 -2.72
N GLU A 41 -8.72 5.29 -2.94
CA GLU A 41 -9.72 4.80 -1.97
C GLU A 41 -9.07 4.43 -0.63
N ILE A 42 -7.95 3.70 -0.66
CA ILE A 42 -7.20 3.35 0.55
C ILE A 42 -6.77 4.61 1.29
N ILE A 43 -6.20 5.58 0.57
CA ILE A 43 -5.72 6.83 1.14
C ILE A 43 -6.87 7.63 1.77
N GLN A 44 -7.96 7.81 1.04
CA GLN A 44 -9.11 8.57 1.52
C GLN A 44 -9.73 7.99 2.79
N ASN A 45 -9.69 6.68 2.95
CA ASN A 45 -10.28 5.99 4.10
C ASN A 45 -9.33 5.80 5.26
N CYS A 46 -8.07 6.16 5.10
CA CYS A 46 -7.05 6.00 6.13
C CYS A 46 -7.29 6.97 7.29
N LYS A 47 -7.19 6.47 8.53
CA LYS A 47 -7.51 7.22 9.74
C LYS A 47 -6.29 7.54 10.61
N LYS A 48 -5.29 6.67 10.64
CA LYS A 48 -4.18 6.77 11.59
C LYS A 48 -2.81 6.79 10.93
N GLU A 49 -2.54 5.84 10.05
CA GLU A 49 -1.20 5.66 9.50
C GLU A 49 -1.27 5.21 8.05
N LEU A 50 -0.49 5.86 7.21
CA LEU A 50 -0.36 5.52 5.80
C LEU A 50 1.11 5.28 5.48
N LEU A 51 1.42 4.11 4.94
CA LEU A 51 2.76 3.74 4.51
C LEU A 51 2.76 3.50 3.01
N ILE A 52 3.66 4.16 2.29
CA ILE A 52 3.75 4.04 0.84
C ILE A 52 5.17 3.66 0.46
N ALA A 53 5.31 2.61 -0.35
CA ALA A 53 6.57 2.26 -1.01
C ALA A 53 6.40 2.57 -2.50
N LEU A 54 7.16 3.53 -2.98
CA LEU A 54 7.08 4.03 -4.35
C LEU A 54 8.23 3.46 -5.17
N PRO A 55 7.99 2.45 -6.02
CA PRO A 55 9.05 1.82 -6.77
C PRO A 55 9.49 2.68 -7.94
N GLN A 56 10.57 2.26 -8.59
CA GLN A 56 11.07 2.91 -9.80
C GLN A 56 9.95 3.00 -10.85
N GLY A 57 9.84 4.17 -11.48
CA GLY A 57 8.86 4.41 -12.54
C GLY A 57 7.45 4.73 -12.07
N ALA A 58 7.22 4.83 -10.77
CA ALA A 58 5.89 5.09 -10.21
C ALA A 58 5.67 6.56 -9.81
N GLU A 59 6.53 7.48 -10.23
CA GLU A 59 6.42 8.90 -9.86
C GLU A 59 5.10 9.53 -10.30
N ASN A 60 4.52 9.07 -11.41
CA ASN A 60 3.24 9.58 -11.91
C ASN A 60 2.10 9.41 -10.90
N ILE A 61 2.19 8.41 -10.04
CA ILE A 61 1.19 8.17 -9.00
C ILE A 61 1.17 9.35 -8.01
N VAL A 62 2.32 9.95 -7.75
CA VAL A 62 2.43 11.08 -6.81
C VAL A 62 1.57 12.25 -7.26
N ASP A 63 1.57 12.56 -8.55
CA ASP A 63 0.75 13.65 -9.09
C ASP A 63 -0.74 13.39 -8.86
N ILE A 64 -1.15 12.12 -8.93
CA ILE A 64 -2.54 11.73 -8.73
C ILE A 64 -2.95 11.83 -7.26
N ILE A 65 -2.09 11.41 -6.32
CA ILE A 65 -2.45 11.28 -4.90
C ILE A 65 -2.03 12.47 -4.05
N GLN A 66 -1.27 13.40 -4.58
CA GLN A 66 -0.66 14.50 -3.83
C GLN A 66 -1.67 15.31 -3.01
N ALA A 67 -2.78 15.70 -3.62
CA ALA A 67 -3.80 16.50 -2.94
C ALA A 67 -4.46 15.70 -1.79
N THR A 68 -4.69 14.41 -2.01
CA THR A 68 -5.28 13.53 -0.99
C THR A 68 -4.32 13.33 0.17
N LEU A 69 -3.01 13.17 -0.10
CA LEU A 69 -2.00 13.07 0.96
C LEU A 69 -1.98 14.34 1.82
N ARG A 70 -2.09 15.50 1.19
CA ARG A 70 -2.14 16.76 1.93
C ARG A 70 -3.34 16.81 2.87
N THR A 71 -4.51 16.43 2.38
CA THR A 71 -5.72 16.38 3.20
C THR A 71 -5.55 15.44 4.39
N LEU A 72 -4.97 14.27 4.19
CA LEU A 72 -4.69 13.32 5.26
C LEU A 72 -3.72 13.91 6.30
N SER A 73 -2.65 14.52 5.83
CA SER A 73 -1.66 15.14 6.70
C SER A 73 -2.30 16.22 7.59
N GLU A 74 -3.18 17.03 7.03
CA GLU A 74 -3.91 18.06 7.76
C GLU A 74 -4.84 17.48 8.82
N LYS A 75 -5.33 16.26 8.60
CA LYS A 75 -6.18 15.55 9.59
C LYS A 75 -5.36 14.83 10.65
N GLY A 76 -4.04 14.91 10.60
CA GLY A 76 -3.17 14.28 11.59
C GLY A 76 -2.81 12.84 11.30
N VAL A 77 -3.08 12.31 10.10
CA VAL A 77 -2.66 10.98 9.71
C VAL A 77 -1.14 10.98 9.52
N LYS A 78 -0.48 9.97 10.09
CA LYS A 78 0.96 9.77 9.95
C LYS A 78 1.26 9.16 8.60
N ILE A 79 2.12 9.81 7.81
CA ILE A 79 2.45 9.36 6.46
C ILE A 79 3.96 9.14 6.35
N ALA A 80 4.35 7.94 5.95
CA ALA A 80 5.73 7.60 5.66
C ALA A 80 5.83 7.07 4.23
N VAL A 81 6.77 7.61 3.46
CA VAL A 81 6.95 7.23 2.06
C VAL A 81 8.39 6.80 1.82
N LEU A 82 8.54 5.62 1.27
CA LEU A 82 9.81 5.05 0.86
C LEU A 82 9.90 5.19 -0.65
N VAL A 83 10.94 5.86 -1.13
CA VAL A 83 11.13 6.09 -2.57
C VAL A 83 12.40 5.42 -3.06
N SER A 84 12.42 5.07 -4.35
CA SER A 84 13.63 4.54 -4.97
C SER A 84 14.68 5.64 -5.16
N ASP A 85 15.94 5.26 -5.26
CA ASP A 85 17.07 6.19 -5.37
C ASP A 85 17.12 6.96 -6.68
N ASP A 86 16.36 6.55 -7.69
CA ASP A 86 16.23 7.26 -8.96
C ASP A 86 15.08 8.27 -8.97
N THR A 87 14.37 8.41 -7.85
CA THR A 87 13.28 9.39 -7.73
C THR A 87 13.82 10.82 -7.82
N SER A 88 13.17 11.68 -8.58
CA SER A 88 13.61 13.06 -8.77
C SER A 88 13.58 13.83 -7.45
N LYS A 89 14.47 14.80 -7.33
CA LYS A 89 14.52 15.68 -6.15
C LYS A 89 13.21 16.46 -5.99
N GLU A 90 12.62 16.86 -7.11
CA GLU A 90 11.35 17.57 -7.10
C GLU A 90 10.23 16.74 -6.48
N THR A 91 10.11 15.47 -6.87
CA THR A 91 9.13 14.55 -6.32
C THR A 91 9.35 14.34 -4.81
N ILE A 92 10.61 14.13 -4.41
CA ILE A 92 10.97 13.98 -2.99
C ILE A 92 10.57 15.21 -2.18
N LEU A 93 10.86 16.41 -2.69
CA LEU A 93 10.48 17.66 -2.02
C LEU A 93 8.97 17.80 -1.88
N THR A 94 8.23 17.45 -2.93
CA THR A 94 6.78 17.51 -2.92
C THR A 94 6.20 16.60 -1.83
N ILE A 95 6.66 15.35 -1.77
CA ILE A 95 6.19 14.39 -0.78
C ILE A 95 6.61 14.80 0.63
N SER A 96 7.82 15.34 0.79
CA SER A 96 8.38 15.72 2.09
C SER A 96 7.57 16.80 2.81
N ARG A 97 6.75 17.54 2.08
CA ARG A 97 5.87 18.57 2.68
C ARG A 97 4.75 17.95 3.52
N VAL A 98 4.39 16.73 3.23
CA VAL A 98 3.24 16.06 3.87
C VAL A 98 3.58 14.73 4.54
N ALA A 99 4.80 14.23 4.35
CA ALA A 99 5.19 12.89 4.80
C ALA A 99 6.66 12.86 5.21
N GLU A 100 7.01 11.87 6.03
CA GLU A 100 8.41 11.50 6.24
C GLU A 100 8.87 10.66 5.06
N VAL A 101 10.00 11.00 4.46
CA VAL A 101 10.51 10.32 3.26
C VAL A 101 11.88 9.71 3.53
N ARG A 102 12.07 8.48 3.11
CA ARG A 102 13.38 7.81 3.07
C ARG A 102 13.64 7.26 1.69
N VAL A 103 14.91 7.15 1.34
CA VAL A 103 15.37 6.69 0.03
C VAL A 103 15.98 5.31 0.19
N LYS A 104 15.59 4.38 -0.68
CA LYS A 104 16.07 3.00 -0.67
C LYS A 104 16.51 2.61 -2.09
N ASN A 105 17.75 2.13 -2.22
CA ASN A 105 18.21 1.54 -3.48
C ASN A 105 17.76 0.08 -3.58
N ASN A 106 17.70 -0.43 -4.78
CA ASN A 106 17.32 -1.82 -5.07
C ASN A 106 15.97 -2.23 -4.48
N MET A 107 15.01 -1.30 -4.53
CA MET A 107 13.66 -1.58 -4.05
C MET A 107 12.96 -2.53 -5.02
N PHE A 108 12.58 -3.72 -4.53
CA PHE A 108 12.02 -4.78 -5.36
C PHE A 108 10.62 -4.47 -5.89
N GLY A 109 9.82 -3.82 -5.11
CA GLY A 109 8.44 -3.51 -5.51
C GLY A 109 7.91 -2.35 -4.72
N GLY A 110 6.60 -2.22 -4.70
CA GLY A 110 5.96 -1.14 -3.97
C GLY A 110 4.54 -1.48 -3.58
N GLY A 111 3.92 -0.53 -2.93
CA GLY A 111 2.55 -0.67 -2.50
C GLY A 111 2.13 0.39 -1.51
N VAL A 112 0.96 0.20 -0.95
CA VAL A 112 0.33 1.12 -0.01
C VAL A 112 -0.27 0.32 1.14
N ILE A 113 -0.05 0.79 2.36
CA ILE A 113 -0.62 0.18 3.57
C ILE A 113 -1.38 1.26 4.31
N GLY A 114 -2.68 1.05 4.51
CA GLY A 114 -3.56 1.96 5.25
C GLY A 114 -4.02 1.32 6.55
N ASP A 115 -3.70 1.94 7.68
CA ASP A 115 -4.08 1.49 9.01
C ASP A 115 -3.65 0.04 9.27
N ILE A 116 -4.52 -0.82 9.80
CA ILE A 116 -4.18 -2.21 10.14
C ILE A 116 -4.75 -3.23 9.16
N ASN A 117 -5.58 -2.82 8.23
CA ASN A 117 -6.39 -3.75 7.45
C ASN A 117 -6.39 -3.54 5.94
N GLN A 118 -5.79 -2.46 5.44
CA GLN A 118 -5.79 -2.17 4.01
C GLN A 118 -4.38 -2.27 3.44
N VAL A 119 -4.24 -3.02 2.37
CA VAL A 119 -2.94 -3.14 1.69
C VAL A 119 -3.14 -3.30 0.20
N MET A 120 -2.27 -2.65 -0.57
CA MET A 120 -2.12 -2.92 -1.99
C MET A 120 -0.65 -3.20 -2.28
N ILE A 121 -0.39 -4.29 -2.99
CA ILE A 121 0.96 -4.71 -3.35
C ILE A 121 1.06 -4.71 -4.88
N LEU A 122 2.03 -3.96 -5.42
CA LEU A 122 2.31 -3.95 -6.85
C LEU A 122 3.11 -5.21 -7.21
N LEU A 123 2.62 -5.95 -8.19
CA LEU A 123 3.22 -7.22 -8.60
C LEU A 123 4.04 -7.11 -9.89
N GLY A 124 4.15 -5.92 -10.49
CA GLY A 124 4.76 -5.74 -11.79
C GLY A 124 3.71 -5.74 -12.89
N ASN A 125 3.99 -6.40 -14.01
CA ASN A 125 3.09 -6.42 -15.15
C ASN A 125 2.47 -7.79 -15.37
N GLY A 126 1.24 -7.78 -15.86
CA GLY A 126 0.52 -8.97 -16.32
C GLY A 126 -0.10 -8.72 -17.69
N ARG A 127 -0.74 -9.74 -18.26
CA ARG A 127 -1.44 -9.59 -19.53
C ARG A 127 -2.95 -9.64 -19.29
N ASN A 128 -3.67 -8.71 -19.90
CA ASN A 128 -5.13 -8.72 -19.87
C ASN A 128 -5.70 -9.73 -20.87
N GLU A 129 -7.03 -9.83 -20.93
CA GLU A 129 -7.72 -10.76 -21.82
C GLU A 129 -7.41 -10.53 -23.29
N LYS A 130 -7.06 -9.31 -23.68
CA LYS A 130 -6.69 -8.96 -25.04
C LYS A 130 -5.21 -9.21 -25.33
N GLY A 131 -4.45 -9.70 -24.35
CA GLY A 131 -3.02 -9.96 -24.49
C GLY A 131 -2.14 -8.74 -24.30
N ASN A 132 -2.69 -7.58 -23.95
CA ASN A 132 -1.92 -6.36 -23.69
C ASN A 132 -1.28 -6.42 -22.33
N VAL A 133 -0.07 -5.85 -22.21
CA VAL A 133 0.67 -5.78 -20.95
C VAL A 133 0.15 -4.63 -20.12
N GLU A 134 -0.22 -4.90 -18.89
CA GLU A 134 -0.71 -3.91 -17.93
C GLU A 134 -0.11 -4.15 -16.54
N PRO A 135 0.02 -3.10 -15.72
CA PRO A 135 0.39 -3.30 -14.34
C PRO A 135 -0.66 -4.11 -13.58
N ILE A 136 -0.20 -4.93 -12.66
CA ILE A 136 -1.05 -5.79 -11.84
C ILE A 136 -0.70 -5.60 -10.37
N ALA A 137 -1.72 -5.62 -9.51
CA ALA A 137 -1.57 -5.49 -8.08
C ALA A 137 -2.54 -6.41 -7.35
N ILE A 138 -2.24 -6.68 -6.08
CA ILE A 138 -3.19 -7.29 -5.16
C ILE A 138 -3.68 -6.21 -4.20
N TRP A 139 -4.98 -6.09 -4.06
CA TRP A 139 -5.59 -5.31 -2.99
C TRP A 139 -6.21 -6.27 -1.97
N ALA A 140 -6.04 -5.96 -0.69
CA ALA A 140 -6.65 -6.75 0.36
C ALA A 140 -7.16 -5.89 1.51
N ASN A 141 -8.34 -6.24 2.00
CA ASN A 141 -8.83 -5.85 3.30
C ASN A 141 -8.64 -7.07 4.20
N HIS A 142 -7.45 -7.19 4.79
CA HIS A 142 -7.05 -8.39 5.52
C HIS A 142 -5.98 -8.04 6.55
N ILE A 143 -6.27 -8.27 7.83
CA ILE A 143 -5.35 -7.92 8.92
C ILE A 143 -4.02 -8.66 8.80
N GLY A 144 -4.06 -9.96 8.54
CA GLY A 144 -2.85 -10.78 8.46
C GLY A 144 -1.93 -10.37 7.33
N LEU A 145 -2.49 -10.16 6.13
CA LEU A 145 -1.69 -9.73 4.99
C LEU A 145 -1.15 -8.31 5.19
N THR A 146 -1.96 -7.43 5.74
CA THR A 146 -1.54 -6.05 6.05
C THR A 146 -0.41 -6.05 7.08
N GLY A 147 -0.51 -6.86 8.12
CA GLY A 147 0.54 -7.01 9.12
C GLY A 147 1.85 -7.52 8.54
N PHE A 148 1.77 -8.52 7.67
CA PHE A 148 2.95 -9.04 6.97
C PHE A 148 3.60 -7.95 6.10
N ALA A 149 2.81 -7.22 5.33
CA ALA A 149 3.30 -6.13 4.50
C ALA A 149 3.94 -5.02 5.34
N LYS A 150 3.37 -4.72 6.49
CA LYS A 150 3.88 -3.70 7.41
C LYS A 150 5.24 -4.10 8.01
N GLU A 151 5.41 -5.37 8.35
CA GLU A 151 6.69 -5.90 8.81
C GLU A 151 7.76 -5.74 7.73
N TYR A 152 7.41 -6.08 6.50
CA TYR A 152 8.32 -5.93 5.37
C TYR A 152 8.67 -4.46 5.13
N PHE A 153 7.68 -3.57 5.16
CA PHE A 153 7.91 -2.13 5.03
C PHE A 153 8.86 -1.62 6.12
N SER A 154 8.65 -2.03 7.36
CA SER A 154 9.49 -1.63 8.49
C SER A 154 10.94 -2.07 8.30
N TYR A 155 11.15 -3.27 7.77
CA TYR A 155 12.48 -3.77 7.44
C TYR A 155 13.16 -2.88 6.38
N LEU A 156 12.46 -2.57 5.30
CA LEU A 156 12.98 -1.69 4.26
C LEU A 156 13.26 -0.28 4.79
N TRP A 157 12.37 0.22 5.62
CA TRP A 157 12.47 1.56 6.20
C TRP A 157 13.71 1.69 7.09
N SER A 158 13.99 0.68 7.89
CA SER A 158 15.17 0.65 8.77
C SER A 158 16.47 0.68 7.98
N ASP A 159 16.49 0.07 6.81
CA ASP A 159 17.67 -0.01 5.94
C ASP A 159 17.80 1.20 5.00
N ALA A 160 16.78 2.06 4.96
CA ALA A 160 16.75 3.19 4.05
C ALA A 160 17.47 4.41 4.63
N SER A 161 17.94 5.29 3.73
CA SER A 161 18.60 6.54 4.11
C SER A 161 17.60 7.67 4.21
N SER A 162 17.79 8.54 5.20
CA SER A 162 17.09 9.81 5.23
C SER A 162 17.48 10.63 3.99
N LYS A 163 16.52 11.33 3.42
CA LYS A 163 16.80 12.14 2.26
C LYS A 163 17.73 13.29 2.56
#